data_18c4d1961d29fe37df280dd843971b8e
#
_entry.id   18c4d1961d29fe37df280dd843971b8e
#
_cell.length_a   1.000
_cell.length_b   1.000
_cell.length_c   1.000
_cell.angle_alpha   90.00
_cell.angle_beta   90.00
_cell.angle_gamma   90.00
#
_symmetry.space_group_name_H-M   'P 1'
#
loop_
_entity.id
_entity.type
_entity.pdbx_description
1 polymer ?
#
loop_
_entity_poly.entity_id
_entity_poly.type
_entity_poly.pdbx_seq_one_letter_code
_entity_poly.pdbx_strand_id
1 'polypeptide(L)'
;MRILLCGLILVLASCGPAVNSMNRVRGGEFLAEPATLINLGFEWRIEGDANRNATVEVRYRKKGASEWRMGLPLLRLQGERILREKLIDVIVPNMFAGSILDLEPGTEYECEFELSDPDGAGGKTHQAITVRTRREPMPYTGGQTYHVYPHGFQGAKQQPAFEGLLCAYYLTCAGTDWATAARPRVQAGDKILVHAGTYKYDRYEYTNTLATSTVPFDGTYYLTASGTEERPIAIQAAGDGEVVFDGNGAFNLFNVKAANYTYFEGLTIRNTEIAIWAGTQFIVGSRGLTVKRCRFEDIGMGVYTNFSGSSNFYIADNFFIGKNDPEHVIGWRGD
;
A
#
# COMPACT_ATOMS: atom_id res chain seq x y z
N MET A 1 5.42 -72.03 -66.58
CA MET A 1 4.56 -70.88 -66.39
C MET A 1 4.63 -70.47 -64.90
N ARG A 2 5.50 -69.55 -64.57
CA ARG A 2 5.70 -69.10 -63.19
C ARG A 2 4.91 -67.83 -62.98
N ILE A 3 3.97 -67.86 -62.05
CA ILE A 3 3.16 -66.71 -61.65
C ILE A 3 3.90 -65.98 -60.51
N LEU A 4 4.35 -64.72 -60.71
CA LEU A 4 4.86 -63.82 -59.71
C LEU A 4 3.69 -63.17 -58.97
N LEU A 5 3.56 -63.42 -57.68
CA LEU A 5 2.63 -62.73 -56.81
C LEU A 5 3.34 -61.44 -56.24
N CYS A 6 2.94 -60.26 -56.74
CA CYS A 6 3.39 -59.04 -56.20
C CYS A 6 2.53 -58.70 -54.99
N GLY A 7 3.12 -58.77 -53.78
CA GLY A 7 2.49 -58.32 -52.51
C GLY A 7 2.55 -56.79 -52.38
N LEU A 8 1.38 -56.12 -52.37
CA LEU A 8 1.21 -54.71 -52.09
C LEU A 8 1.23 -54.49 -50.61
N ILE A 9 2.30 -53.90 -50.05
CA ILE A 9 2.38 -53.52 -48.67
C ILE A 9 1.72 -52.14 -48.56
N LEU A 10 0.52 -52.07 -47.96
CA LEU A 10 -0.15 -50.83 -47.58
C LEU A 10 0.49 -50.27 -46.30
N VAL A 11 1.30 -49.24 -46.39
CA VAL A 11 1.75 -48.45 -45.23
C VAL A 11 0.62 -47.50 -44.84
N LEU A 12 -0.11 -47.86 -43.80
CA LEU A 12 -1.04 -46.95 -43.13
C LEU A 12 -0.23 -45.91 -42.37
N ALA A 13 0.01 -44.74 -42.97
CA ALA A 13 0.47 -43.57 -42.25
C ALA A 13 -0.67 -43.10 -41.35
N SER A 14 -0.53 -43.30 -40.04
CA SER A 14 -1.41 -42.68 -39.03
C SER A 14 -1.13 -41.19 -39.00
N CYS A 15 -1.91 -40.41 -39.74
CA CYS A 15 -1.96 -38.97 -39.57
C CYS A 15 -2.62 -38.67 -38.22
N GLY A 16 -1.82 -38.49 -37.17
CA GLY A 16 -2.33 -37.85 -35.95
C GLY A 16 -2.83 -36.43 -36.30
N PRO A 17 -3.82 -35.90 -35.57
CA PRO A 17 -4.30 -34.54 -35.82
C PRO A 17 -3.12 -33.57 -35.75
N ALA A 18 -2.96 -32.74 -36.78
CA ALA A 18 -1.93 -31.72 -36.82
C ALA A 18 -2.24 -30.73 -35.69
N VAL A 19 -1.42 -30.70 -34.66
CA VAL A 19 -1.54 -29.76 -33.57
C VAL A 19 -1.37 -28.37 -34.18
N ASN A 20 -2.39 -27.50 -34.03
CA ASN A 20 -2.31 -26.13 -34.49
C ASN A 20 -1.21 -25.44 -33.68
N SER A 21 -0.20 -24.92 -34.35
CA SER A 21 0.96 -24.28 -33.70
C SER A 21 0.57 -23.10 -32.81
N MET A 22 -0.61 -22.51 -33.03
CA MET A 22 -1.15 -21.43 -32.22
C MET A 22 -1.74 -21.91 -30.88
N ASN A 23 -2.04 -23.19 -30.75
CA ASN A 23 -2.55 -23.77 -29.52
C ASN A 23 -1.44 -24.14 -28.52
N ARG A 24 -0.22 -24.31 -29.01
CA ARG A 24 0.93 -24.61 -28.12
C ARG A 24 1.32 -23.40 -27.33
N VAL A 25 1.56 -23.55 -26.03
CA VAL A 25 2.06 -22.48 -25.16
C VAL A 25 3.57 -22.34 -25.26
N ARG A 26 4.05 -21.10 -25.15
CA ARG A 26 5.46 -20.77 -24.96
C ARG A 26 5.61 -19.81 -23.81
N GLY A 27 6.30 -20.22 -22.74
CA GLY A 27 6.62 -19.38 -21.60
C GLY A 27 7.61 -18.26 -21.96
N GLY A 28 7.27 -17.05 -21.60
CA GLY A 28 8.03 -15.80 -21.81
C GLY A 28 8.53 -15.18 -20.51
N GLU A 29 8.31 -13.88 -20.38
CA GLU A 29 8.70 -13.08 -19.21
C GLU A 29 7.91 -13.50 -17.96
N PHE A 30 8.63 -13.68 -16.85
CA PHE A 30 8.05 -13.97 -15.53
C PHE A 30 8.39 -12.83 -14.56
N LEU A 31 7.40 -12.30 -13.90
CA LEU A 31 7.50 -11.16 -12.98
C LEU A 31 6.93 -11.54 -11.61
N ALA A 32 7.63 -11.10 -10.56
CA ALA A 32 7.09 -11.05 -9.21
C ALA A 32 6.65 -9.62 -8.92
N GLU A 33 5.39 -9.48 -8.55
CA GLU A 33 4.81 -8.22 -8.14
C GLU A 33 5.36 -7.74 -6.79
N PRO A 34 5.26 -6.43 -6.47
CA PRO A 34 5.61 -5.93 -5.15
C PRO A 34 4.85 -6.67 -4.06
N ALA A 35 5.60 -7.33 -3.17
CA ALA A 35 5.04 -8.13 -2.10
C ALA A 35 4.18 -7.30 -1.14
N THR A 36 3.07 -7.87 -0.68
CA THR A 36 2.31 -7.34 0.46
C THR A 36 2.77 -7.99 1.77
N LEU A 37 2.09 -7.71 2.89
CA LEU A 37 2.41 -8.34 4.16
C LEU A 37 2.18 -9.87 4.14
N ILE A 38 1.12 -10.30 3.48
CA ILE A 38 0.63 -11.68 3.55
C ILE A 38 0.39 -12.31 2.19
N ASN A 39 0.73 -11.62 1.10
CA ASN A 39 0.53 -12.14 -0.26
C ASN A 39 1.74 -11.86 -1.14
N LEU A 40 1.98 -12.77 -2.08
CA LEU A 40 2.95 -12.64 -3.16
C LEU A 40 2.22 -12.78 -4.50
N GLY A 41 2.33 -11.78 -5.37
CA GLY A 41 1.74 -11.77 -6.71
C GLY A 41 2.74 -12.14 -7.79
N PHE A 42 2.26 -12.78 -8.86
CA PHE A 42 3.08 -13.22 -9.98
C PHE A 42 2.35 -13.06 -11.30
N GLU A 43 3.10 -12.69 -12.32
CA GLU A 43 2.68 -12.65 -13.71
C GLU A 43 3.63 -13.50 -14.56
N TRP A 44 3.08 -14.28 -15.49
CA TRP A 44 3.86 -15.02 -16.46
C TRP A 44 3.31 -14.80 -17.86
N ARG A 45 3.98 -13.97 -18.62
CA ARG A 45 3.62 -13.69 -20.01
C ARG A 45 3.92 -14.89 -20.88
N ILE A 46 3.03 -15.17 -21.81
CA ILE A 46 3.14 -16.30 -22.71
C ILE A 46 2.83 -15.91 -24.16
N GLU A 47 3.22 -16.78 -25.08
CA GLU A 47 2.80 -16.77 -26.47
C GLU A 47 1.99 -18.04 -26.76
N GLY A 48 1.08 -17.97 -27.74
CA GLY A 48 0.25 -19.13 -28.13
C GLY A 48 -0.91 -19.40 -27.18
N ASP A 49 -1.26 -20.67 -26.99
CA ASP A 49 -2.39 -21.15 -26.18
C ASP A 49 -3.72 -20.48 -26.58
N ALA A 50 -4.02 -20.49 -27.90
CA ALA A 50 -5.22 -19.84 -28.43
C ALA A 50 -6.52 -20.52 -27.94
N ASN A 51 -6.48 -21.79 -27.60
CA ASN A 51 -7.61 -22.56 -27.05
C ASN A 51 -7.71 -22.50 -25.52
N ARG A 52 -6.78 -21.81 -24.83
CA ARG A 52 -6.81 -21.53 -23.38
C ARG A 52 -6.87 -22.79 -22.49
N ASN A 53 -6.19 -23.84 -22.88
CA ASN A 53 -6.15 -25.10 -22.12
C ASN A 53 -4.82 -25.31 -21.37
N ALA A 54 -3.85 -24.42 -21.52
CA ALA A 54 -2.63 -24.42 -20.73
C ALA A 54 -2.92 -24.05 -19.27
N THR A 55 -2.09 -24.55 -18.36
CA THR A 55 -2.22 -24.34 -16.91
C THR A 55 -0.87 -24.01 -16.30
N VAL A 56 -0.89 -23.29 -15.17
CA VAL A 56 0.30 -23.06 -14.34
C VAL A 56 0.01 -23.53 -12.93
N GLU A 57 0.67 -24.61 -12.52
CA GLU A 57 0.66 -25.07 -11.14
C GLU A 57 1.65 -24.27 -10.30
N VAL A 58 1.28 -24.05 -9.03
CA VAL A 58 2.06 -23.26 -8.07
C VAL A 58 2.33 -24.10 -6.84
N ARG A 59 3.59 -24.18 -6.42
CA ARG A 59 3.95 -24.69 -5.10
C ARG A 59 4.90 -23.74 -4.39
N TYR A 60 4.82 -23.72 -3.07
CA TYR A 60 5.62 -22.82 -2.27
C TYR A 60 5.95 -23.42 -0.90
N ARG A 61 7.00 -22.89 -0.29
CA ARG A 61 7.36 -23.20 1.11
C ARG A 61 8.09 -22.03 1.75
N LYS A 62 8.11 -21.97 3.06
CA LYS A 62 9.07 -21.08 3.75
C LYS A 62 10.49 -21.51 3.39
N LYS A 63 11.35 -20.56 3.12
CA LYS A 63 12.74 -20.82 2.76
C LYS A 63 13.41 -21.73 3.78
N GLY A 64 13.96 -22.82 3.30
CA GLY A 64 14.62 -23.84 4.13
C GLY A 64 13.68 -24.85 4.81
N ALA A 65 12.36 -24.73 4.67
CA ALA A 65 11.45 -25.77 5.11
C ALA A 65 11.48 -27.00 4.17
N SER A 66 11.25 -28.18 4.71
CA SER A 66 11.23 -29.43 3.89
C SER A 66 9.92 -29.61 3.12
N GLU A 67 8.81 -29.11 3.67
CA GLU A 67 7.47 -29.38 3.16
C GLU A 67 7.03 -28.29 2.15
N TRP A 68 6.63 -28.74 0.96
CA TRP A 68 6.01 -27.91 -0.05
C TRP A 68 4.49 -27.90 0.12
N ARG A 69 3.88 -26.73 -0.11
CA ARG A 69 2.44 -26.53 -0.15
C ARG A 69 2.02 -26.20 -1.56
N MET A 70 0.84 -26.68 -1.96
CA MET A 70 0.23 -26.29 -3.22
C MET A 70 -0.46 -24.93 -3.04
N GLY A 71 -0.20 -24.02 -3.96
CA GLY A 71 -0.94 -22.78 -4.13
C GLY A 71 -2.13 -22.95 -5.06
N LEU A 72 -2.93 -21.90 -5.21
CA LEU A 72 -3.89 -21.83 -6.29
C LEU A 72 -3.15 -21.74 -7.62
N PRO A 73 -3.62 -22.42 -8.70
CA PRO A 73 -3.04 -22.24 -10.02
C PRO A 73 -3.18 -20.80 -10.47
N LEU A 74 -2.24 -20.33 -11.30
CA LEU A 74 -2.37 -18.99 -11.88
C LEU A 74 -3.55 -18.94 -12.85
N LEU A 75 -4.27 -17.84 -12.84
CA LEU A 75 -5.41 -17.59 -13.71
C LEU A 75 -4.92 -17.27 -15.14
N ARG A 76 -5.54 -17.90 -16.13
CA ARG A 76 -5.30 -17.66 -17.54
C ARG A 76 -6.00 -16.39 -18.03
N LEU A 77 -5.24 -15.41 -18.53
CA LEU A 77 -5.71 -14.13 -19.08
C LEU A 77 -5.28 -13.98 -20.54
N GLN A 78 -6.14 -13.40 -21.38
CA GLN A 78 -5.82 -13.22 -22.79
C GLN A 78 -6.68 -12.13 -23.44
N GLY A 79 -6.12 -10.97 -23.63
CA GLY A 79 -6.73 -9.92 -24.45
C GLY A 79 -8.02 -9.32 -23.89
N GLU A 80 -8.31 -9.53 -22.61
CA GLU A 80 -9.42 -8.84 -21.95
C GLU A 80 -9.19 -7.34 -22.00
N ARG A 81 -10.18 -6.60 -22.48
CA ARG A 81 -10.12 -5.15 -22.56
C ARG A 81 -10.83 -4.53 -21.39
N ILE A 82 -10.13 -3.72 -20.64
CA ILE A 82 -10.69 -2.89 -19.57
C ILE A 82 -10.84 -1.49 -20.11
N LEU A 83 -12.08 -1.07 -20.35
CA LEU A 83 -12.42 0.25 -20.84
C LEU A 83 -13.26 0.98 -19.80
N ARG A 84 -12.77 2.12 -19.32
CA ARG A 84 -13.53 3.05 -18.49
C ARG A 84 -13.43 4.45 -19.07
N GLU A 85 -14.48 4.88 -19.72
CA GLU A 85 -14.71 6.22 -20.23
C GLU A 85 -13.51 7.18 -20.23
N LYS A 86 -12.68 7.18 -21.24
CA LYS A 86 -11.53 8.10 -21.41
C LYS A 86 -10.44 8.05 -20.32
N LEU A 87 -10.64 7.29 -19.24
CA LEU A 87 -9.69 7.21 -18.12
C LEU A 87 -8.77 6.00 -18.22
N ILE A 88 -9.32 4.86 -18.65
CA ILE A 88 -8.58 3.60 -18.73
C ILE A 88 -8.96 2.91 -20.03
N ASP A 89 -7.97 2.59 -20.84
CA ASP A 89 -8.11 1.70 -22.01
C ASP A 89 -6.88 0.77 -21.99
N VAL A 90 -7.06 -0.40 -21.39
CA VAL A 90 -5.99 -1.38 -21.21
C VAL A 90 -6.44 -2.71 -21.80
N ILE A 91 -5.57 -3.31 -22.60
CA ILE A 91 -5.70 -4.69 -23.06
C ILE A 91 -4.75 -5.54 -22.22
N VAL A 92 -5.31 -6.53 -21.53
CA VAL A 92 -4.52 -7.45 -20.71
C VAL A 92 -3.64 -8.30 -21.64
N PRO A 93 -2.34 -8.41 -21.38
CA PRO A 93 -1.45 -9.28 -22.15
C PRO A 93 -1.89 -10.74 -22.12
N ASN A 94 -1.40 -11.54 -23.09
CA ASN A 94 -1.53 -12.99 -23.07
C ASN A 94 -0.62 -13.53 -21.95
N MET A 95 -1.21 -13.96 -20.83
CA MET A 95 -0.43 -14.31 -19.64
C MET A 95 -1.20 -15.19 -18.65
N PHE A 96 -0.48 -15.67 -17.67
CA PHE A 96 -1.01 -16.17 -16.41
C PHE A 96 -0.74 -15.17 -15.30
N ALA A 97 -1.68 -14.96 -14.37
CA ALA A 97 -1.49 -14.13 -13.20
C ALA A 97 -2.18 -14.72 -11.96
N GLY A 98 -1.63 -14.49 -10.80
CA GLY A 98 -2.22 -14.96 -9.56
C GLY A 98 -1.36 -14.68 -8.34
N SER A 99 -1.84 -15.12 -7.18
CA SER A 99 -1.19 -14.83 -5.90
C SER A 99 -1.14 -16.04 -4.99
N ILE A 100 -0.08 -16.08 -4.18
CA ILE A 100 -0.01 -16.94 -3.01
C ILE A 100 -0.49 -16.10 -1.83
N LEU A 101 -1.51 -16.58 -1.13
CA LEU A 101 -2.25 -15.87 -0.09
C LEU A 101 -1.93 -16.42 1.31
N ASP A 102 -2.33 -15.69 2.35
CA ASP A 102 -2.28 -16.10 3.76
C ASP A 102 -0.87 -16.48 4.24
N LEU A 103 0.11 -15.72 3.79
CA LEU A 103 1.51 -15.88 4.17
C LEU A 103 1.84 -15.12 5.46
N GLU A 104 2.97 -15.43 6.08
CA GLU A 104 3.45 -14.71 7.26
C GLU A 104 4.21 -13.44 6.85
N PRO A 105 4.02 -12.33 7.55
CA PRO A 105 4.78 -11.09 7.29
C PRO A 105 6.29 -11.25 7.47
N GLY A 106 7.08 -10.54 6.66
CA GLY A 106 8.54 -10.48 6.77
C GLY A 106 9.27 -11.79 6.52
N THR A 107 8.61 -12.76 5.88
CA THR A 107 9.07 -14.14 5.73
C THR A 107 9.50 -14.42 4.29
N GLU A 108 10.63 -15.10 4.10
CA GLU A 108 11.08 -15.57 2.77
C GLU A 108 10.39 -16.88 2.38
N TYR A 109 9.90 -16.89 1.16
CA TYR A 109 9.28 -18.05 0.53
C TYR A 109 10.02 -18.44 -0.73
N GLU A 110 10.23 -19.73 -0.91
CA GLU A 110 10.64 -20.34 -2.17
C GLU A 110 9.35 -20.73 -2.91
N CYS A 111 9.21 -20.24 -4.14
CA CYS A 111 8.02 -20.45 -4.97
C CYS A 111 8.44 -21.09 -6.29
N GLU A 112 7.71 -22.10 -6.75
CA GLU A 112 7.92 -22.77 -8.02
C GLU A 112 6.63 -22.81 -8.82
N PHE A 113 6.79 -22.67 -10.13
CA PHE A 113 5.70 -22.59 -11.10
C PHE A 113 5.99 -23.53 -12.25
N GLU A 114 5.02 -24.35 -12.61
CA GLU A 114 5.13 -25.32 -13.71
C GLU A 114 4.05 -25.02 -14.75
N LEU A 115 4.49 -24.63 -15.95
CA LEU A 115 3.63 -24.36 -17.11
C LEU A 115 3.46 -25.66 -17.92
N SER A 116 2.24 -26.09 -18.08
CA SER A 116 1.87 -27.27 -18.88
C SER A 116 0.77 -26.95 -19.88
N ASP A 117 0.76 -27.68 -20.98
CA ASP A 117 -0.20 -27.52 -22.07
C ASP A 117 -0.39 -28.85 -22.77
N PRO A 118 -1.62 -29.38 -22.92
CA PRO A 118 -1.90 -30.61 -23.65
C PRO A 118 -1.45 -30.59 -25.10
N ASP A 119 -1.41 -29.43 -25.74
CA ASP A 119 -0.95 -29.23 -27.12
C ASP A 119 0.58 -29.08 -27.23
N GLY A 120 1.25 -29.00 -26.09
CA GLY A 120 2.69 -28.89 -25.93
C GLY A 120 3.16 -27.54 -25.40
N ALA A 121 4.07 -27.59 -24.44
CA ALA A 121 4.71 -26.43 -23.86
C ALA A 121 6.14 -26.23 -24.38
N GLY A 122 6.57 -24.98 -24.53
CA GLY A 122 7.90 -24.61 -24.98
C GLY A 122 8.43 -23.34 -24.30
N GLY A 123 9.64 -22.96 -24.63
CA GLY A 123 10.33 -21.83 -23.97
C GLY A 123 10.70 -22.19 -22.51
N LYS A 124 10.50 -21.27 -21.59
CA LYS A 124 10.65 -21.54 -20.15
C LYS A 124 9.34 -22.11 -19.65
N THR A 125 9.35 -23.35 -19.20
CA THR A 125 8.16 -24.04 -18.66
C THR A 125 8.20 -24.18 -17.15
N HIS A 126 9.35 -23.91 -16.53
CA HIS A 126 9.53 -23.92 -15.09
C HIS A 126 10.15 -22.59 -14.63
N GLN A 127 9.62 -22.05 -13.54
CA GLN A 127 10.16 -20.88 -12.85
C GLN A 127 10.34 -21.18 -11.37
N ALA A 128 11.43 -20.71 -10.79
CA ALA A 128 11.70 -20.80 -9.36
C ALA A 128 12.22 -19.44 -8.87
N ILE A 129 11.66 -18.93 -7.79
CA ILE A 129 12.02 -17.63 -7.22
C ILE A 129 11.91 -17.65 -5.70
N THR A 130 12.79 -16.92 -5.03
CA THR A 130 12.66 -16.62 -3.61
C THR A 130 12.18 -15.19 -3.44
N VAL A 131 11.06 -15.01 -2.75
CA VAL A 131 10.46 -13.70 -2.51
C VAL A 131 10.18 -13.55 -1.02
N ARG A 132 10.37 -12.34 -0.49
CA ARG A 132 10.05 -12.03 0.90
C ARG A 132 8.76 -11.21 0.96
N THR A 133 7.83 -11.61 1.83
CA THR A 133 6.66 -10.79 2.20
C THR A 133 7.12 -9.52 2.92
N ARG A 134 6.34 -8.45 2.78
CA ARG A 134 6.62 -7.18 3.45
C ARG A 134 6.54 -7.34 4.96
N ARG A 135 7.41 -6.65 5.70
CA ARG A 135 7.30 -6.57 7.16
C ARG A 135 6.19 -5.62 7.54
N GLU A 136 5.50 -5.91 8.63
CA GLU A 136 4.59 -4.94 9.23
C GLU A 136 5.39 -3.72 9.68
N PRO A 137 4.97 -2.49 9.29
CA PRO A 137 5.62 -1.28 9.77
C PRO A 137 5.50 -1.17 11.29
N MET A 138 6.61 -0.86 11.94
CA MET A 138 6.69 -0.72 13.39
C MET A 138 7.48 0.54 13.76
N PRO A 139 7.14 1.22 14.87
CA PRO A 139 7.95 2.30 15.38
C PRO A 139 9.37 1.82 15.73
N TYR A 140 10.35 2.66 15.47
CA TYR A 140 11.74 2.36 15.86
C TYR A 140 11.91 2.52 17.37
N THR A 141 12.65 1.61 18.01
CA THR A 141 12.81 1.61 19.47
C THR A 141 14.00 2.43 19.97
N GLY A 142 14.96 2.77 19.10
CA GLY A 142 16.20 3.46 19.48
C GLY A 142 16.21 4.98 19.23
N GLY A 143 15.07 5.59 18.85
CA GLY A 143 14.96 7.03 18.65
C GLY A 143 14.63 7.80 19.92
N GLN A 144 14.60 9.13 19.82
CA GLN A 144 14.13 9.98 20.90
C GLN A 144 12.62 9.82 21.08
N THR A 145 12.17 9.98 22.34
CA THR A 145 10.74 10.01 22.66
C THR A 145 10.39 11.38 23.21
N TYR A 146 9.36 11.99 22.62
CA TYR A 146 8.81 13.27 23.02
C TYR A 146 7.41 13.06 23.57
N HIS A 147 7.07 13.69 24.69
CA HIS A 147 5.77 13.56 25.31
C HIS A 147 4.93 14.79 25.05
N VAL A 148 3.72 14.61 24.52
CA VAL A 148 2.80 15.69 24.17
C VAL A 148 1.59 15.63 25.05
N TYR A 149 1.28 16.76 25.69
CA TYR A 149 0.14 16.93 26.58
C TYR A 149 -0.85 17.96 25.99
N PRO A 150 -2.15 17.81 26.28
CA PRO A 150 -3.13 18.80 25.82
C PRO A 150 -2.93 20.13 26.52
N HIS A 151 -3.45 21.20 25.89
CA HIS A 151 -3.41 22.54 26.46
C HIS A 151 -3.96 22.56 27.89
N GLY A 152 -3.24 23.22 28.80
CA GLY A 152 -3.65 23.37 30.20
C GLY A 152 -3.56 22.12 31.04
N PHE A 153 -2.86 21.06 30.62
CA PHE A 153 -2.66 19.86 31.43
C PHE A 153 -1.92 20.13 32.76
N GLN A 154 -2.53 19.76 33.89
CA GLN A 154 -2.04 20.06 35.23
C GLN A 154 -1.32 18.89 35.92
N GLY A 155 -1.30 17.71 35.32
CA GLY A 155 -0.67 16.52 35.90
C GLY A 155 0.86 16.52 35.82
N ALA A 156 1.48 15.48 36.38
CA ALA A 156 2.90 15.23 36.21
C ALA A 156 3.23 14.91 34.75
N LYS A 157 4.28 15.51 34.20
CA LYS A 157 4.70 15.36 32.80
C LYS A 157 6.00 14.57 32.68
N GLN A 158 6.02 13.53 31.89
CA GLN A 158 7.23 12.82 31.49
C GLN A 158 8.05 13.73 30.54
N GLN A 159 9.37 13.73 30.71
CA GLN A 159 10.26 14.62 29.94
C GLN A 159 10.95 13.87 28.79
N PRO A 160 11.24 14.57 27.68
CA PRO A 160 10.92 15.96 27.36
C PRO A 160 9.42 16.14 27.03
N ALA A 161 8.78 17.12 27.67
CA ALA A 161 7.35 17.36 27.59
C ALA A 161 7.02 18.64 26.81
N PHE A 162 5.98 18.56 25.99
CA PHE A 162 5.50 19.65 25.16
C PHE A 162 3.99 19.80 25.30
N GLU A 163 3.52 21.02 25.19
CA GLU A 163 2.10 21.33 25.07
C GLU A 163 1.75 21.44 23.58
N GLY A 164 0.95 20.48 23.10
CA GLY A 164 0.58 20.39 21.69
C GLY A 164 1.60 19.67 20.79
N LEU A 165 1.08 19.11 19.70
CA LEU A 165 1.86 18.27 18.79
C LEU A 165 2.95 19.04 18.05
N LEU A 166 2.63 20.23 17.55
CA LEU A 166 3.57 21.01 16.74
C LEU A 166 4.77 21.50 17.54
N CYS A 167 4.61 21.75 18.85
CA CYS A 167 5.71 22.08 19.75
C CYS A 167 6.71 20.95 19.91
N ALA A 168 6.25 19.72 19.93
CA ALA A 168 7.13 18.55 19.97
C ALA A 168 7.79 18.28 18.60
N TYR A 169 7.04 18.50 17.53
CA TYR A 169 7.48 18.17 16.17
C TYR A 169 8.53 19.16 15.64
N TYR A 170 8.38 20.46 15.94
CA TYR A 170 9.27 21.51 15.47
C TYR A 170 10.18 22.05 16.58
N LEU A 171 11.27 22.73 16.20
CA LEU A 171 12.22 23.32 17.14
C LEU A 171 11.65 24.50 17.92
N THR A 172 10.71 25.24 17.34
CA THR A 172 10.06 26.41 17.95
C THR A 172 8.62 26.10 18.29
N CYS A 173 8.18 26.54 19.45
CA CYS A 173 6.85 26.27 19.99
C CYS A 173 5.83 27.36 19.64
N ALA A 174 6.27 28.59 19.43
CA ALA A 174 5.44 29.71 19.06
C ALA A 174 5.69 30.05 17.59
N GLY A 175 4.72 29.74 16.74
CA GLY A 175 4.83 29.97 15.31
C GLY A 175 4.39 31.37 14.91
N THR A 176 5.21 32.36 15.17
CA THR A 176 5.00 33.68 14.56
C THR A 176 5.55 33.75 13.14
N ASP A 177 6.39 32.79 12.75
CA ASP A 177 6.97 32.68 11.42
C ASP A 177 7.09 31.20 11.03
N TRP A 178 6.29 30.79 10.06
CA TRP A 178 6.33 29.43 9.52
C TRP A 178 7.72 29.03 9.00
N ALA A 179 8.45 29.96 8.38
CA ALA A 179 9.79 29.68 7.87
C ALA A 179 10.76 29.34 9.01
N THR A 180 10.59 29.93 10.18
CA THR A 180 11.36 29.60 11.39
C THR A 180 10.83 28.36 12.09
N ALA A 181 9.50 28.18 12.13
CA ALA A 181 8.85 27.00 12.69
C ALA A 181 9.06 25.74 11.83
N ALA A 182 9.36 25.90 10.53
CA ALA A 182 9.48 24.80 9.58
C ALA A 182 10.72 23.90 9.78
N ARG A 183 11.54 24.13 10.80
CA ARG A 183 12.65 23.24 11.14
C ARG A 183 12.17 22.13 12.08
N PRO A 184 12.01 20.88 11.60
CA PRO A 184 11.63 19.78 12.45
C PRO A 184 12.66 19.54 13.56
N ARG A 185 12.16 19.29 14.76
CA ARG A 185 12.91 18.71 15.88
C ARG A 185 13.09 17.22 15.67
N VAL A 186 12.00 16.57 15.23
CA VAL A 186 11.95 15.13 15.03
C VAL A 186 12.83 14.71 13.88
N GLN A 187 13.45 13.53 14.04
CA GLN A 187 14.30 12.87 13.06
C GLN A 187 13.79 11.46 12.79
N ALA A 188 14.34 10.83 11.75
CA ALA A 188 14.01 9.46 11.42
C ALA A 188 14.22 8.51 12.61
N GLY A 189 13.15 7.85 13.03
CA GLY A 189 13.11 6.92 14.16
C GLY A 189 12.60 7.52 15.47
N ASP A 190 12.35 8.82 15.53
CA ASP A 190 11.80 9.44 16.73
C ASP A 190 10.33 9.11 16.92
N LYS A 191 9.88 9.18 18.18
CA LYS A 191 8.50 8.96 18.60
C LYS A 191 7.94 10.18 19.31
N ILE A 192 6.71 10.53 19.00
CA ILE A 192 5.88 11.45 19.77
C ILE A 192 4.78 10.62 20.43
N LEU A 193 4.83 10.52 21.75
CA LEU A 193 3.78 9.91 22.56
C LEU A 193 2.79 11.00 22.99
N VAL A 194 1.59 10.88 22.46
CA VAL A 194 0.51 11.83 22.70
C VAL A 194 -0.33 11.32 23.86
N HIS A 195 -0.38 12.06 24.94
CA HIS A 195 -1.12 11.73 26.16
C HIS A 195 -2.61 12.01 26.01
N ALA A 196 -3.42 11.33 26.83
CA ALA A 196 -4.88 11.45 26.79
C ALA A 196 -5.37 12.91 26.85
N GLY A 197 -6.36 13.23 26.01
CA GLY A 197 -6.98 14.52 25.96
C GLY A 197 -7.39 14.95 24.55
N THR A 198 -7.94 16.16 24.45
CA THR A 198 -8.40 16.74 23.19
C THR A 198 -7.44 17.83 22.71
N TYR A 199 -6.95 17.65 21.50
CA TYR A 199 -6.03 18.52 20.80
C TYR A 199 -6.81 19.28 19.72
N LYS A 200 -7.01 20.58 19.91
CA LYS A 200 -7.85 21.38 19.03
C LYS A 200 -7.21 22.69 18.62
N TYR A 201 -6.49 23.35 19.52
CA TYR A 201 -6.08 24.73 19.36
C TYR A 201 -4.59 24.92 19.08
N ASP A 202 -3.75 23.99 19.42
CA ASP A 202 -2.29 24.07 19.31
C ASP A 202 -1.76 24.26 17.88
N ARG A 203 -2.55 23.91 16.85
CA ARG A 203 -2.19 24.07 15.45
C ARG A 203 -2.36 25.50 14.91
N TYR A 204 -3.23 26.31 15.52
CA TYR A 204 -3.54 27.66 15.00
C TYR A 204 -2.38 28.63 15.16
N GLU A 205 -1.51 28.45 16.15
CA GLU A 205 -0.34 29.29 16.34
C GLU A 205 0.64 29.22 15.16
N TYR A 206 0.65 28.09 14.46
CA TYR A 206 1.52 27.87 13.31
C TYR A 206 0.91 28.30 11.97
N THR A 207 -0.38 28.54 11.91
CA THR A 207 -1.10 28.79 10.67
C THR A 207 -1.42 30.26 10.44
N ASN A 208 -1.44 31.08 11.48
CA ASN A 208 -1.74 32.51 11.38
C ASN A 208 -0.79 33.30 10.47
N THR A 209 0.40 32.79 10.22
CA THR A 209 1.39 33.44 9.33
C THR A 209 1.22 33.01 7.87
N LEU A 210 0.46 31.96 7.60
CA LEU A 210 0.07 31.50 6.26
C LEU A 210 -1.25 32.13 5.79
N ALA A 211 -1.78 33.07 6.51
CA ALA A 211 -3.07 33.75 6.28
C ALA A 211 -3.23 34.44 4.91
N THR A 212 -2.22 34.45 4.09
CA THR A 212 -2.28 34.88 2.70
C THR A 212 -2.58 33.77 1.70
N SER A 213 -2.48 32.51 2.09
CA SER A 213 -2.87 31.40 1.24
C SER A 213 -4.26 30.94 1.67
N THR A 214 -5.21 31.33 0.93
CA THR A 214 -6.63 31.03 1.03
C THR A 214 -6.94 29.54 1.00
N VAL A 215 -6.09 28.65 1.43
CA VAL A 215 -6.36 27.28 1.15
C VAL A 215 -5.68 26.32 2.06
N PRO A 216 -6.24 25.26 2.10
CA PRO A 216 -6.61 24.17 2.95
C PRO A 216 -5.61 23.85 4.07
N PHE A 217 -4.72 24.74 4.43
CA PHE A 217 -3.67 24.54 5.43
C PHE A 217 -3.91 25.32 6.72
N ASP A 218 -4.91 26.18 6.71
CA ASP A 218 -5.25 26.95 7.92
C ASP A 218 -5.80 26.00 8.99
N GLY A 219 -5.18 26.00 10.15
CA GLY A 219 -5.52 25.09 11.23
C GLY A 219 -5.11 23.62 11.01
N THR A 220 -4.10 23.36 10.20
CA THR A 220 -3.61 22.01 9.88
C THR A 220 -2.35 21.65 10.65
N TYR A 221 -2.24 20.40 11.09
CA TYR A 221 -0.96 19.80 11.51
C TYR A 221 -0.12 19.49 10.27
N TYR A 222 0.67 20.44 9.83
CA TYR A 222 1.52 20.28 8.66
C TYR A 222 2.86 19.65 9.07
N LEU A 223 3.10 18.41 8.65
CA LEU A 223 4.25 17.61 9.03
C LEU A 223 5.18 17.46 7.82
N THR A 224 6.45 17.83 7.96
CA THR A 224 7.39 17.94 6.83
C THR A 224 8.61 17.04 6.95
N ALA A 225 8.90 16.48 8.13
CA ALA A 225 10.03 15.59 8.33
C ALA A 225 9.76 14.20 7.74
N SER A 226 10.77 13.59 7.18
CA SER A 226 10.70 12.23 6.65
C SER A 226 11.46 11.26 7.52
N GLY A 227 10.85 10.11 7.80
CA GLY A 227 11.50 8.92 8.31
C GLY A 227 12.09 8.05 7.19
N THR A 228 12.41 6.80 7.54
CA THR A 228 12.74 5.72 6.61
C THR A 228 11.89 4.49 6.91
N GLU A 229 11.94 3.47 6.08
CA GLU A 229 11.20 2.22 6.29
C GLU A 229 11.53 1.57 7.64
N GLU A 230 12.81 1.56 8.02
CA GLU A 230 13.27 0.99 9.29
C GLU A 230 13.15 1.97 10.47
N ARG A 231 13.03 3.26 10.18
CA ARG A 231 13.00 4.35 11.15
C ARG A 231 11.91 5.37 10.82
N PRO A 232 10.62 4.97 10.86
CA PRO A 232 9.53 5.92 10.67
C PRO A 232 9.51 6.96 11.80
N ILE A 233 8.95 8.13 11.52
CA ILE A 233 8.60 9.10 12.55
C ILE A 233 7.22 8.75 13.07
N ALA A 234 7.12 8.37 14.35
CA ALA A 234 5.90 7.86 14.92
C ALA A 234 5.17 8.89 15.77
N ILE A 235 3.87 9.01 15.58
CA ILE A 235 2.93 9.78 16.40
C ILE A 235 1.93 8.78 16.95
N GLN A 236 2.01 8.47 18.23
CA GLN A 236 1.26 7.40 18.85
C GLN A 236 0.53 7.87 20.10
N ALA A 237 -0.62 7.30 20.40
CA ALA A 237 -1.24 7.43 21.70
C ALA A 237 -0.32 6.84 22.79
N ALA A 238 -0.18 7.55 23.91
CA ALA A 238 0.67 7.11 25.02
C ALA A 238 0.10 5.91 25.78
N GLY A 239 -1.18 5.60 25.59
CA GLY A 239 -1.84 4.46 26.22
C GLY A 239 -2.44 4.76 27.61
N ASP A 240 -2.49 6.01 28.01
CA ASP A 240 -3.03 6.50 29.28
C ASP A 240 -4.48 7.02 29.18
N GLY A 241 -5.11 6.86 28.02
CA GLY A 241 -6.48 7.23 27.74
C GLY A 241 -6.70 7.62 26.30
N GLU A 242 -7.88 8.12 25.97
CA GLU A 242 -8.22 8.50 24.61
C GLU A 242 -7.49 9.78 24.17
N VAL A 243 -6.90 9.74 22.99
CA VAL A 243 -6.23 10.88 22.34
C VAL A 243 -7.07 11.35 21.18
N VAL A 244 -7.63 12.54 21.28
CA VAL A 244 -8.55 13.11 20.29
C VAL A 244 -7.93 14.30 19.59
N PHE A 245 -7.71 14.20 18.29
CA PHE A 245 -7.43 15.35 17.42
C PHE A 245 -8.74 15.83 16.78
N ASP A 246 -9.21 16.99 17.21
CA ASP A 246 -10.49 17.60 16.77
C ASP A 246 -10.22 18.69 15.74
N GLY A 247 -10.72 18.50 14.52
CA GLY A 247 -10.55 19.41 13.42
C GLY A 247 -11.30 20.73 13.55
N ASN A 248 -12.33 20.79 14.41
CA ASN A 248 -13.19 21.97 14.55
C ASN A 248 -13.77 22.42 13.20
N GLY A 249 -14.13 21.48 12.32
CA GLY A 249 -14.65 21.78 10.98
C GLY A 249 -13.57 22.17 9.95
N ALA A 250 -12.29 21.96 10.24
CA ALA A 250 -11.21 22.27 9.29
C ALA A 250 -11.32 21.43 8.00
N PHE A 251 -10.87 22.02 6.90
CA PHE A 251 -10.85 21.30 5.61
C PHE A 251 -9.89 20.11 5.62
N ASN A 252 -8.71 20.24 6.22
CA ASN A 252 -7.84 19.09 6.49
C ASN A 252 -7.17 19.22 7.86
N LEU A 253 -6.91 18.08 8.51
CA LEU A 253 -6.36 18.09 9.86
C LEU A 253 -4.87 17.75 9.88
N PHE A 254 -4.46 16.65 9.28
CA PHE A 254 -3.05 16.32 9.10
C PHE A 254 -2.64 16.44 7.64
N ASN A 255 -1.53 17.12 7.40
CA ASN A 255 -0.95 17.21 6.08
C ASN A 255 0.47 16.63 6.09
N VAL A 256 0.63 15.50 5.40
CA VAL A 256 1.89 14.76 5.28
C VAL A 256 2.36 14.65 3.84
N LYS A 257 1.87 15.49 2.94
CA LYS A 257 2.08 15.38 1.49
C LYS A 257 3.55 15.39 1.05
N ALA A 258 4.47 15.90 1.85
CA ALA A 258 5.91 15.89 1.55
C ALA A 258 6.71 15.05 2.54
N ALA A 259 6.04 14.45 3.53
CA ALA A 259 6.67 13.65 4.57
C ALA A 259 6.58 12.16 4.20
N ASN A 260 7.71 11.46 4.21
CA ASN A 260 7.74 10.03 3.99
C ASN A 260 7.85 9.28 5.31
N TYR A 261 7.31 8.06 5.36
CA TYR A 261 7.39 7.16 6.51
C TYR A 261 6.93 7.81 7.82
N THR A 262 5.79 8.52 7.75
CA THR A 262 5.05 8.98 8.93
C THR A 262 4.17 7.83 9.43
N TYR A 263 4.16 7.62 10.75
CA TYR A 263 3.45 6.53 11.40
C TYR A 263 2.47 7.09 12.43
N PHE A 264 1.18 6.83 12.24
CA PHE A 264 0.12 7.18 13.18
C PHE A 264 -0.46 5.93 13.83
N GLU A 265 -0.64 5.94 15.15
CA GLU A 265 -1.23 4.80 15.85
C GLU A 265 -2.05 5.19 17.08
N GLY A 266 -3.25 4.59 17.19
CA GLY A 266 -4.08 4.67 18.38
C GLY A 266 -4.75 6.02 18.62
N LEU A 267 -4.90 6.85 17.59
CA LEU A 267 -5.45 8.20 17.66
C LEU A 267 -6.92 8.22 17.25
N THR A 268 -7.75 9.03 17.90
CA THR A 268 -9.05 9.46 17.41
C THR A 268 -8.89 10.77 16.65
N ILE A 269 -9.30 10.79 15.39
CA ILE A 269 -9.27 11.96 14.49
C ILE A 269 -10.69 12.26 14.08
N ARG A 270 -11.17 13.48 14.33
CA ARG A 270 -12.58 13.79 14.08
C ARG A 270 -12.83 15.20 13.60
N ASN A 271 -14.07 15.43 13.16
CA ASN A 271 -14.63 16.75 12.84
C ASN A 271 -13.78 17.51 11.82
N THR A 272 -13.53 16.88 10.66
CA THR A 272 -12.74 17.46 9.57
C THR A 272 -13.18 16.87 8.22
N GLU A 273 -12.95 17.58 7.12
CA GLU A 273 -13.25 17.04 5.80
C GLU A 273 -12.22 15.98 5.36
N ILE A 274 -10.94 16.29 5.49
CA ILE A 274 -9.86 15.35 5.19
C ILE A 274 -9.04 15.13 6.46
N ALA A 275 -9.06 13.92 6.99
CA ALA A 275 -8.33 13.61 8.21
C ALA A 275 -6.81 13.60 7.99
N ILE A 276 -6.33 12.90 6.96
CA ILE A 276 -4.90 12.85 6.60
C ILE A 276 -4.75 13.09 5.10
N TRP A 277 -4.10 14.18 4.73
CA TRP A 277 -3.76 14.51 3.34
C TRP A 277 -2.33 14.08 3.02
N ALA A 278 -2.20 13.08 2.15
CA ALA A 278 -0.92 12.42 1.85
C ALA A 278 -0.46 12.58 0.40
N GLY A 279 -1.04 13.50 -0.34
CA GLY A 279 -0.59 13.78 -1.71
C GLY A 279 -1.44 14.80 -2.44
N THR A 280 -0.79 15.63 -3.25
CA THR A 280 -1.42 16.67 -4.07
C THR A 280 -1.11 16.42 -5.53
N GLN A 281 -2.15 16.42 -6.37
CA GLN A 281 -2.09 16.13 -7.81
C GLN A 281 -0.93 16.87 -8.51
N PHE A 282 -0.11 16.14 -9.24
CA PHE A 282 1.03 16.62 -10.02
C PHE A 282 2.12 17.37 -9.23
N ILE A 283 2.05 17.44 -7.90
CA ILE A 283 2.98 18.22 -7.08
C ILE A 283 3.86 17.30 -6.23
N VAL A 284 3.28 16.66 -5.22
CA VAL A 284 4.01 15.90 -4.23
C VAL A 284 3.11 14.91 -3.50
N GLY A 285 3.66 13.76 -3.12
CA GLY A 285 2.99 12.74 -2.32
C GLY A 285 3.84 12.24 -1.17
N SER A 286 3.32 11.25 -0.45
CA SER A 286 4.00 10.54 0.61
C SER A 286 4.38 9.13 0.17
N ARG A 287 5.42 8.61 0.78
CA ARG A 287 5.79 7.21 0.69
C ARG A 287 5.81 6.57 2.08
N GLY A 288 5.29 5.34 2.19
CA GLY A 288 5.38 4.56 3.42
C GLY A 288 4.54 5.10 4.59
N LEU A 289 3.47 5.85 4.32
CA LEU A 289 2.53 6.28 5.36
C LEU A 289 1.93 5.06 6.05
N THR A 290 1.99 5.03 7.38
CA THR A 290 1.33 4.04 8.22
C THR A 290 0.24 4.70 9.06
N VAL A 291 -0.96 4.13 9.01
CA VAL A 291 -2.11 4.53 9.84
C VAL A 291 -2.69 3.27 10.46
N LYS A 292 -2.54 3.11 11.76
CA LYS A 292 -2.84 1.86 12.43
C LYS A 292 -3.63 2.07 13.72
N ARG A 293 -4.67 1.26 13.90
CA ARG A 293 -5.50 1.30 15.12
C ARG A 293 -6.03 2.69 15.47
N CYS A 294 -6.26 3.52 14.45
CA CYS A 294 -6.86 4.84 14.61
C CYS A 294 -8.38 4.78 14.43
N ARG A 295 -9.05 5.75 15.03
CA ARG A 295 -10.48 5.95 14.91
C ARG A 295 -10.75 7.27 14.21
N PHE A 296 -11.53 7.22 13.15
CA PHE A 296 -11.93 8.38 12.36
C PHE A 296 -13.43 8.60 12.52
N GLU A 297 -13.84 9.79 12.96
CA GLU A 297 -15.23 10.10 13.25
C GLU A 297 -15.62 11.44 12.64
N ASP A 298 -16.83 11.54 12.12
CA ASP A 298 -17.34 12.77 11.53
C ASP A 298 -16.35 13.39 10.53
N ILE A 299 -15.93 12.58 9.56
CA ILE A 299 -14.96 12.91 8.53
C ILE A 299 -15.55 12.74 7.13
N GLY A 300 -15.08 13.55 6.16
CA GLY A 300 -15.38 13.32 4.74
C GLY A 300 -14.48 12.24 4.13
N MET A 301 -13.17 12.35 4.33
CA MET A 301 -12.18 11.39 3.86
C MET A 301 -11.18 11.06 4.97
N GLY A 302 -10.90 9.77 5.19
CA GLY A 302 -9.93 9.32 6.20
C GLY A 302 -8.50 9.59 5.77
N VAL A 303 -8.06 8.96 4.70
CA VAL A 303 -6.73 9.18 4.10
C VAL A 303 -6.91 9.52 2.64
N TYR A 304 -6.36 10.65 2.23
CA TYR A 304 -6.51 11.17 0.87
C TYR A 304 -5.15 11.36 0.19
N THR A 305 -5.04 10.88 -1.02
CA THR A 305 -3.97 11.21 -1.96
C THR A 305 -4.50 11.17 -3.38
N ASN A 306 -4.13 12.17 -4.19
CA ASN A 306 -4.35 12.18 -5.63
C ASN A 306 -3.03 12.31 -6.42
N PHE A 307 -1.92 11.96 -5.80
CA PHE A 307 -0.60 11.95 -6.42
C PHE A 307 -0.18 10.53 -6.79
N SER A 308 0.06 10.28 -8.06
CA SER A 308 0.41 8.95 -8.59
C SER A 308 1.74 8.37 -8.05
N GLY A 309 2.62 9.23 -7.51
CA GLY A 309 3.89 8.83 -6.87
C GLY A 309 3.75 8.44 -5.39
N SER A 310 2.57 8.58 -4.80
CA SER A 310 2.32 8.08 -3.44
C SER A 310 2.34 6.55 -3.43
N SER A 311 3.06 5.96 -2.48
CA SER A 311 3.31 4.50 -2.51
C SER A 311 3.53 3.89 -1.14
N ASN A 312 3.35 2.57 -1.05
CA ASN A 312 3.64 1.75 0.13
C ASN A 312 2.89 2.18 1.40
N PHE A 313 1.64 2.63 1.26
CA PHE A 313 0.81 2.94 2.42
C PHE A 313 0.43 1.64 3.14
N TYR A 314 0.40 1.71 4.48
CA TYR A 314 -0.11 0.67 5.35
C TYR A 314 -1.23 1.24 6.22
N ILE A 315 -2.47 0.95 5.87
CA ILE A 315 -3.67 1.44 6.54
C ILE A 315 -4.41 0.21 7.07
N ALA A 316 -4.28 -0.06 8.38
CA ALA A 316 -4.74 -1.30 8.98
C ALA A 316 -5.40 -1.11 10.34
N ASP A 317 -6.36 -1.96 10.66
CA ASP A 317 -7.04 -2.03 11.96
C ASP A 317 -7.70 -0.70 12.38
N ASN A 318 -8.12 0.11 11.41
CA ASN A 318 -8.73 1.41 11.66
C ASN A 318 -10.25 1.31 11.64
N PHE A 319 -10.89 2.23 12.32
CA PHE A 319 -12.34 2.39 12.33
C PHE A 319 -12.72 3.72 11.70
N PHE A 320 -13.56 3.71 10.66
CA PHE A 320 -13.97 4.91 9.92
C PHE A 320 -15.47 5.11 10.04
N ILE A 321 -15.87 6.29 10.54
CA ILE A 321 -17.24 6.77 10.55
C ILE A 321 -17.28 8.07 9.76
N GLY A 322 -17.94 8.05 8.60
CA GLY A 322 -18.12 9.24 7.78
C GLY A 322 -19.12 10.23 8.38
N LYS A 323 -19.20 11.40 7.78
CA LYS A 323 -20.22 12.38 8.09
C LYS A 323 -21.60 11.86 7.66
N ASN A 324 -22.56 12.03 8.53
CA ASN A 324 -23.98 11.76 8.22
C ASN A 324 -24.69 13.08 7.89
N ASP A 325 -24.14 13.83 6.96
CA ASP A 325 -24.70 15.10 6.50
C ASP A 325 -24.86 15.08 4.96
N PRO A 326 -26.06 14.77 4.45
CA PRO A 326 -26.30 14.68 3.01
C PRO A 326 -26.20 16.02 2.28
N GLU A 327 -26.24 17.14 2.99
CA GLU A 327 -26.17 18.48 2.37
C GLU A 327 -24.73 18.98 2.22
N HIS A 328 -23.83 18.51 3.07
CA HIS A 328 -22.44 18.97 3.13
C HIS A 328 -21.42 17.86 2.89
N VAL A 329 -21.77 16.89 2.10
CA VAL A 329 -20.84 15.82 1.72
C VAL A 329 -19.76 16.40 0.82
N ILE A 330 -18.59 16.70 1.39
CA ILE A 330 -17.37 16.88 0.62
C ILE A 330 -16.75 15.49 0.50
N GLY A 331 -16.84 14.97 -0.65
CA GLY A 331 -16.26 13.71 -1.01
C GLY A 331 -16.33 13.58 -2.51
N TRP A 332 -15.55 12.68 -3.06
CA TRP A 332 -15.70 12.26 -4.43
C TRP A 332 -17.11 11.71 -4.61
N ARG A 333 -17.97 12.45 -5.30
CA ARG A 333 -19.16 11.86 -5.90
C ARG A 333 -18.65 11.02 -7.06
N GLY A 334 -18.42 9.75 -6.82
CA GLY A 334 -18.20 8.79 -7.87
C GLY A 334 -19.51 8.63 -8.63
N ASP A 335 -19.58 9.20 -9.82
CA ASP A 335 -20.57 8.83 -10.81
C ASP A 335 -20.18 7.50 -11.44
#